data_5bb304446c767cf33139645c92ce375b
#
_entry.id   5bb304446c767cf33139645c92ce375b
#
_cell.length_a   1.000
_cell.length_b   1.000
_cell.length_c   1.000
_cell.angle_alpha   90.00
_cell.angle_beta   90.00
_cell.angle_gamma   90.00
#
_symmetry.space_group_name_H-M   'P 1'
#
loop_
_entity.id
_entity.type
_entity.pdbx_description
1 polymer ?
#
loop_
_entity_poly.entity_id
_entity_poly.type
_entity_poly.pdbx_seq_one_letter_code
_entity_poly.pdbx_strand_id
1 'polypeptide(L)'
;MSNDLFAGIGVVPGTFLLPRPDANWTAWACVACDQYTSEPEYWQRVNTLVGHQPSTLRLILPECDLPAPPERIDAIHAAMRDALNVLHPGVTDGFVLLERTTSTGKRLGLVCCVDLEQYRYDGAKTLIRPTEETVASRLPARLAVRNGAPLESSHVMLLLDDPQRTVIEPLYARRDQLSPLYDFDLMQQSGHARGWAVTSDTDKSAIAAALNRLKDALGADPLLFAVGDGNHSLATAKKYYEQLKATLPAEEAAVHPARYAMVELVNIHDDALIFEPVHRVLTNVHPADVLADWSAYCAAHGMALSFVPPDACLLYTSPSPRDA
;
A
#
# COMPACT_ATOMS: atom_id res chain seq x y z
N MET A 1 13.78 -20.10 -10.50
CA MET A 1 12.63 -20.79 -11.16
C MET A 1 11.32 -20.06 -10.94
N SER A 2 10.95 -19.61 -9.73
CA SER A 2 9.68 -18.87 -9.54
C SER A 2 9.70 -17.49 -10.22
N ASN A 3 10.81 -16.78 -10.22
CA ASN A 3 10.92 -15.47 -10.86
C ASN A 3 10.75 -15.51 -12.38
N ASP A 4 11.07 -16.61 -13.05
CA ASP A 4 10.89 -16.73 -14.50
C ASP A 4 9.40 -16.78 -14.89
N LEU A 5 8.55 -17.37 -14.02
CA LEU A 5 7.11 -17.46 -14.23
C LEU A 5 6.43 -16.08 -14.23
N PHE A 6 6.97 -15.13 -13.44
CA PHE A 6 6.47 -13.77 -13.30
C PHE A 6 7.27 -12.72 -14.09
N ALA A 7 8.22 -13.17 -14.92
CA ALA A 7 9.04 -12.26 -15.71
C ALA A 7 8.19 -11.31 -16.56
N GLY A 8 8.44 -10.01 -16.45
CA GLY A 8 7.73 -8.98 -17.22
C GLY A 8 6.26 -8.78 -16.85
N ILE A 9 5.79 -9.32 -15.72
CA ILE A 9 4.44 -9.05 -15.17
C ILE A 9 4.44 -7.83 -14.25
N GLY A 10 5.56 -7.56 -13.59
CA GLY A 10 5.72 -6.41 -12.68
C GLY A 10 5.54 -6.76 -11.20
N VAL A 11 4.92 -7.89 -10.87
CA VAL A 11 4.84 -8.43 -9.52
C VAL A 11 5.40 -9.83 -9.46
N VAL A 12 5.96 -10.19 -8.30
CA VAL A 12 6.61 -11.49 -8.06
C VAL A 12 6.26 -12.01 -6.66
N PRO A 13 6.36 -13.32 -6.40
CA PRO A 13 6.32 -13.85 -5.03
C PRO A 13 7.47 -13.29 -4.19
N GLY A 14 7.28 -13.28 -2.86
CA GLY A 14 8.24 -12.77 -1.91
C GLY A 14 8.48 -13.69 -0.73
N THR A 15 9.38 -13.26 0.17
CA THR A 15 9.55 -13.84 1.50
C THR A 15 9.00 -12.85 2.52
N PHE A 16 7.96 -13.26 3.25
CA PHE A 16 7.27 -12.42 4.23
C PHE A 16 7.55 -12.93 5.63
N LEU A 17 8.11 -12.06 6.47
CA LEU A 17 8.39 -12.33 7.85
C LEU A 17 7.15 -12.02 8.70
N LEU A 18 6.82 -12.92 9.61
CA LEU A 18 5.70 -12.78 10.52
C LEU A 18 6.20 -12.89 11.97
N PRO A 19 5.51 -12.26 12.94
CA PRO A 19 5.77 -12.51 14.34
C PRO A 19 5.42 -13.96 14.69
N ARG A 20 5.98 -14.45 15.79
CA ARG A 20 5.66 -15.79 16.28
C ARG A 20 4.16 -15.93 16.59
N PRO A 21 3.58 -17.14 16.48
CA PRO A 21 2.15 -17.34 16.70
C PRO A 21 1.64 -16.93 18.08
N ASP A 22 2.50 -16.94 19.10
CA ASP A 22 2.21 -16.54 20.48
C ASP A 22 2.35 -15.01 20.72
N ALA A 23 2.74 -14.25 19.72
CA ALA A 23 2.82 -12.79 19.81
C ALA A 23 1.43 -12.15 19.94
N ASN A 24 1.39 -10.98 20.56
CA ASN A 24 0.19 -10.14 20.54
C ASN A 24 0.05 -9.47 19.17
N TRP A 25 -0.68 -10.10 18.27
CA TRP A 25 -0.86 -9.63 16.88
C TRP A 25 -1.54 -8.27 16.79
N THR A 26 -2.49 -7.96 17.70
CA THR A 26 -3.13 -6.65 17.76
C THR A 26 -2.13 -5.54 18.12
N ALA A 27 -1.20 -5.80 19.02
CA ALA A 27 -0.14 -4.85 19.35
C ALA A 27 0.96 -4.79 18.27
N TRP A 28 1.20 -5.92 17.59
CA TRP A 28 2.18 -5.99 16.51
C TRP A 28 1.76 -5.17 15.29
N ALA A 29 0.55 -5.36 14.79
CA ALA A 29 0.06 -4.76 13.54
C ALA A 29 -0.41 -3.32 13.77
N CYS A 30 0.51 -2.36 13.76
CA CYS A 30 0.17 -0.95 13.89
C CYS A 30 -0.59 -0.46 12.64
N VAL A 31 -1.75 0.16 12.87
CA VAL A 31 -2.50 0.87 11.82
C VAL A 31 -1.99 2.31 11.78
N ALA A 32 -1.18 2.62 10.77
CA ALA A 32 -0.52 3.91 10.59
C ALA A 32 -0.95 4.51 9.26
N CYS A 33 -2.08 5.20 9.26
CA CYS A 33 -2.62 5.90 8.10
C CYS A 33 -2.31 7.40 8.15
N ASP A 34 -2.14 8.02 6.98
CA ASP A 34 -1.92 9.47 6.84
C ASP A 34 -3.10 10.29 7.40
N GLN A 35 -4.31 9.74 7.38
CA GLN A 35 -5.50 10.37 7.96
C GLN A 35 -5.37 10.62 9.46
N TYR A 36 -4.55 9.88 10.19
CA TYR A 36 -4.29 10.08 11.62
C TYR A 36 -3.13 11.06 11.89
N THR A 37 -2.55 11.69 10.87
CA THR A 37 -1.42 12.62 11.02
C THR A 37 -1.72 13.77 11.97
N SER A 38 -2.96 14.29 11.98
CA SER A 38 -3.39 15.39 12.84
C SER A 38 -4.08 14.95 14.14
N GLU A 39 -4.01 13.67 14.50
CA GLU A 39 -4.73 13.09 15.63
C GLU A 39 -3.77 12.60 16.74
N PRO A 40 -3.22 13.50 17.57
CA PRO A 40 -2.26 13.12 18.60
C PRO A 40 -2.81 12.14 19.63
N GLU A 41 -4.13 12.18 19.91
CA GLU A 41 -4.79 11.26 20.83
C GLU A 41 -4.84 9.83 20.28
N TYR A 42 -4.99 9.66 18.96
CA TYR A 42 -4.87 8.36 18.31
C TYR A 42 -3.51 7.74 18.61
N TRP A 43 -2.44 8.48 18.37
CA TRP A 43 -1.07 7.99 18.57
C TRP A 43 -0.75 7.73 20.05
N GLN A 44 -1.32 8.50 20.98
CA GLN A 44 -1.21 8.23 22.41
C GLN A 44 -1.87 6.89 22.78
N ARG A 45 -3.09 6.62 22.27
CA ARG A 45 -3.76 5.35 22.50
C ARG A 45 -2.98 4.17 21.90
N VAL A 46 -2.46 4.31 20.67
CA VAL A 46 -1.63 3.31 20.01
C VAL A 46 -0.37 3.02 20.84
N ASN A 47 0.34 4.06 21.28
CA ASN A 47 1.53 3.89 22.12
C ASN A 47 1.22 3.21 23.46
N THR A 48 0.08 3.54 24.08
CA THR A 48 -0.36 2.91 25.34
C THR A 48 -0.68 1.43 25.14
N LEU A 49 -1.38 1.09 24.05
CA LEU A 49 -1.71 -0.31 23.72
C LEU A 49 -0.45 -1.14 23.44
N VAL A 50 0.47 -0.59 22.67
CA VAL A 50 1.73 -1.27 22.32
C VAL A 50 2.64 -1.42 23.55
N GLY A 51 2.76 -0.36 24.38
CA GLY A 51 3.64 -0.36 25.53
C GLY A 51 5.07 -0.77 25.17
N HIS A 52 5.59 -1.80 25.81
CA HIS A 52 6.92 -2.39 25.57
C HIS A 52 6.89 -3.64 24.66
N GLN A 53 5.74 -4.02 24.13
CA GLN A 53 5.62 -5.18 23.26
C GLN A 53 6.28 -4.92 21.89
N PRO A 54 6.79 -5.96 21.22
CA PRO A 54 7.20 -5.88 19.82
C PRO A 54 6.04 -5.38 18.96
N SER A 55 6.31 -4.41 18.09
CA SER A 55 5.30 -3.80 17.24
C SER A 55 5.92 -3.13 16.02
N THR A 56 5.22 -3.18 14.90
CA THR A 56 5.58 -2.42 13.70
C THR A 56 5.58 -0.90 13.94
N LEU A 57 4.90 -0.40 14.97
CA LEU A 57 4.99 1.00 15.41
C LEU A 57 6.44 1.46 15.65
N ARG A 58 7.32 0.55 16.08
CA ARG A 58 8.73 0.85 16.33
C ARG A 58 9.60 0.80 15.07
N LEU A 59 9.07 0.18 14.00
CA LEU A 59 9.76 -0.05 12.73
C LEU A 59 9.45 1.01 11.68
N ILE A 60 8.50 1.89 11.94
CA ILE A 60 8.02 2.91 11.01
C ILE A 60 8.29 4.32 11.53
N LEU A 61 8.23 5.28 10.62
CA LEU A 61 8.17 6.70 10.92
C LEU A 61 6.79 7.21 10.52
N PRO A 62 5.86 7.37 11.47
CA PRO A 62 4.55 7.95 11.19
C PRO A 62 4.65 9.36 10.59
N GLU A 63 3.71 9.73 9.73
CA GLU A 63 3.68 11.04 9.07
C GLU A 63 3.62 12.20 10.08
N CYS A 64 2.96 11.99 11.24
CA CYS A 64 2.89 12.97 12.33
C CYS A 64 4.23 13.27 13.00
N ASP A 65 5.23 12.39 12.84
CA ASP A 65 6.57 12.54 13.42
C ASP A 65 7.55 13.23 12.44
N LEU A 66 7.09 13.70 11.31
CA LEU A 66 7.91 14.39 10.31
C LEU A 66 7.98 15.91 10.56
N PRO A 67 9.17 16.53 10.38
CA PRO A 67 10.46 15.93 10.11
C PRO A 67 11.07 15.27 11.36
N ALA A 68 11.74 14.13 11.19
CA ALA A 68 12.35 13.39 12.29
C ALA A 68 13.85 13.71 12.43
N PRO A 69 14.38 13.80 13.67
CA PRO A 69 15.80 13.93 13.90
C PRO A 69 16.56 12.62 13.59
N PRO A 70 17.87 12.66 13.29
CA PRO A 70 18.65 11.47 12.96
C PRO A 70 18.57 10.35 14.00
N GLU A 71 18.54 10.69 15.30
CA GLU A 71 18.45 9.74 16.41
C GLU A 71 17.16 8.91 16.36
N ARG A 72 16.07 9.47 15.81
CA ARG A 72 14.82 8.74 15.60
C ARG A 72 14.98 7.68 14.51
N ILE A 73 15.71 7.98 13.44
CA ILE A 73 16.01 7.04 12.37
C ILE A 73 16.90 5.90 12.88
N ASP A 74 17.94 6.22 13.65
CA ASP A 74 18.83 5.23 14.28
C ASP A 74 18.05 4.30 15.22
N ALA A 75 17.10 4.84 15.99
CA ALA A 75 16.23 4.06 16.85
C ALA A 75 15.32 3.11 16.06
N ILE A 76 14.78 3.54 14.93
CA ILE A 76 13.99 2.69 14.02
C ILE A 76 14.86 1.55 13.48
N HIS A 77 16.07 1.84 13.01
CA HIS A 77 16.98 0.81 12.50
C HIS A 77 17.41 -0.19 13.60
N ALA A 78 17.62 0.28 14.84
CA ALA A 78 17.88 -0.59 15.96
C ALA A 78 16.69 -1.50 16.26
N ALA A 79 15.47 -0.94 16.32
CA ALA A 79 14.25 -1.71 16.51
C ALA A 79 14.01 -2.74 15.39
N MET A 80 14.33 -2.42 14.14
CA MET A 80 14.26 -3.37 13.03
C MET A 80 15.23 -4.55 13.23
N ARG A 81 16.48 -4.28 13.69
CA ARG A 81 17.43 -5.36 14.00
C ARG A 81 16.94 -6.24 15.15
N ASP A 82 16.39 -5.64 16.19
CA ASP A 82 15.83 -6.37 17.32
C ASP A 82 14.62 -7.22 16.93
N ALA A 83 13.78 -6.69 16.03
CA ALA A 83 12.62 -7.40 15.51
C ALA A 83 12.98 -8.70 14.77
N LEU A 84 14.16 -8.78 14.15
CA LEU A 84 14.62 -10.03 13.51
C LEU A 84 14.70 -11.21 14.48
N ASN A 85 14.85 -10.96 15.79
CA ASN A 85 14.89 -12.02 16.81
C ASN A 85 13.50 -12.61 17.15
N VAL A 86 12.42 -11.88 16.82
CA VAL A 86 11.04 -12.26 17.11
C VAL A 86 10.24 -12.60 15.86
N LEU A 87 10.82 -12.38 14.68
CA LEU A 87 10.24 -12.71 13.39
C LEU A 87 10.72 -14.07 12.88
N HIS A 88 9.89 -14.69 12.08
CA HIS A 88 10.23 -15.91 11.35
C HIS A 88 9.69 -15.85 9.92
N PRO A 89 10.24 -16.60 8.95
CA PRO A 89 9.65 -16.72 7.62
C PRO A 89 8.27 -17.36 7.70
N GLY A 90 7.21 -16.57 7.56
CA GLY A 90 5.83 -17.06 7.48
C GLY A 90 5.51 -17.58 6.09
N VAL A 91 6.04 -16.91 5.06
CA VAL A 91 5.96 -17.33 3.66
C VAL A 91 7.33 -17.14 3.02
N THR A 92 7.78 -18.16 2.30
CA THR A 92 9.02 -18.11 1.47
C THR A 92 8.66 -18.42 0.02
N ASP A 93 9.09 -17.57 -0.91
CA ASP A 93 8.82 -17.70 -2.34
C ASP A 93 7.33 -17.91 -2.64
N GLY A 94 6.49 -17.00 -2.09
CA GLY A 94 5.04 -17.11 -2.21
C GLY A 94 4.34 -15.77 -2.07
N PHE A 95 3.04 -15.85 -1.81
CA PHE A 95 2.15 -14.72 -1.59
C PHE A 95 1.42 -14.90 -0.26
N VAL A 96 0.86 -13.81 0.28
CA VAL A 96 -0.12 -13.91 1.37
C VAL A 96 -1.47 -13.47 0.82
N LEU A 97 -2.44 -14.38 0.83
CA LEU A 97 -3.84 -14.02 0.63
C LEU A 97 -4.34 -13.35 1.90
N LEU A 98 -4.85 -12.14 1.78
CA LEU A 98 -5.34 -11.32 2.89
C LEU A 98 -6.85 -11.09 2.76
N GLU A 99 -7.60 -11.35 3.83
CA GLU A 99 -8.94 -10.82 4.06
C GLU A 99 -8.84 -9.74 5.13
N ARG A 100 -9.25 -8.54 4.81
CA ARG A 100 -9.36 -7.44 5.77
C ARG A 100 -10.80 -6.98 5.90
N THR A 101 -11.38 -7.12 7.09
CA THR A 101 -12.67 -6.52 7.41
C THR A 101 -12.47 -5.04 7.74
N THR A 102 -13.20 -4.18 7.04
CA THR A 102 -13.22 -2.72 7.23
C THR A 102 -14.65 -2.28 7.53
N SER A 103 -14.88 -0.99 7.75
CA SER A 103 -16.22 -0.42 7.90
C SER A 103 -17.11 -0.61 6.66
N THR A 104 -16.49 -0.75 5.48
CA THR A 104 -17.20 -0.90 4.19
C THR A 104 -17.45 -2.36 3.81
N GLY A 105 -16.83 -3.32 4.51
CA GLY A 105 -16.99 -4.73 4.22
C GLY A 105 -15.70 -5.53 4.30
N LYS A 106 -15.68 -6.67 3.64
CA LYS A 106 -14.53 -7.55 3.54
C LYS A 106 -13.78 -7.29 2.24
N ARG A 107 -12.58 -6.72 2.34
CA ARG A 107 -11.67 -6.50 1.23
C ARG A 107 -10.70 -7.67 1.12
N LEU A 108 -10.46 -8.11 -0.11
CA LEU A 108 -9.48 -9.14 -0.44
C LEU A 108 -8.21 -8.49 -1.00
N GLY A 109 -7.06 -9.02 -0.57
CA GLY A 109 -5.77 -8.59 -1.05
C GLY A 109 -4.82 -9.76 -1.28
N LEU A 110 -3.81 -9.54 -2.10
CA LEU A 110 -2.73 -10.47 -2.32
C LEU A 110 -1.40 -9.75 -2.04
N VAL A 111 -0.76 -10.04 -0.91
CA VAL A 111 0.54 -9.47 -0.58
C VAL A 111 1.60 -10.12 -1.46
N CYS A 112 2.34 -9.30 -2.17
CA CYS A 112 3.38 -9.68 -3.13
C CYS A 112 4.53 -8.66 -3.13
N CYS A 113 5.48 -8.81 -4.03
CA CYS A 113 6.53 -7.83 -4.26
C CYS A 113 6.39 -7.22 -5.66
N VAL A 114 6.59 -5.91 -5.76
CA VAL A 114 6.73 -5.20 -7.04
C VAL A 114 8.18 -5.28 -7.50
N ASP A 115 8.41 -5.60 -8.77
CA ASP A 115 9.68 -5.37 -9.45
C ASP A 115 9.81 -3.90 -9.82
N LEU A 116 10.65 -3.17 -9.12
CA LEU A 116 10.84 -1.74 -9.30
C LEU A 116 11.41 -1.37 -10.68
N GLU A 117 11.94 -2.31 -11.46
CA GLU A 117 12.30 -2.07 -12.86
C GLU A 117 11.07 -1.80 -13.75
N GLN A 118 9.90 -2.31 -13.36
CA GLN A 118 8.63 -2.12 -14.07
C GLN A 118 7.81 -0.91 -13.57
N TYR A 119 8.30 -0.22 -12.54
CA TYR A 119 7.64 0.94 -11.94
C TYR A 119 8.32 2.25 -12.33
N ARG A 120 7.50 3.25 -12.70
CA ARG A 120 7.95 4.63 -12.94
C ARG A 120 6.93 5.63 -12.39
N TYR A 121 7.46 6.74 -11.84
CA TYR A 121 6.66 7.84 -11.28
C TYR A 121 6.96 9.20 -11.95
N ASP A 122 7.61 9.17 -13.10
CA ASP A 122 7.98 10.35 -13.90
C ASP A 122 7.06 10.57 -15.11
N GLY A 123 5.88 9.94 -15.11
CA GLY A 123 4.91 10.03 -16.20
C GLY A 123 5.15 9.11 -17.39
N ALA A 124 6.21 8.28 -17.35
CA ALA A 124 6.45 7.31 -18.41
C ALA A 124 5.39 6.19 -18.41
N LYS A 125 5.04 5.72 -19.60
CA LYS A 125 4.08 4.63 -19.82
C LYS A 125 4.73 3.29 -19.49
N THR A 126 4.49 2.79 -18.30
CA THR A 126 4.97 1.49 -17.79
C THR A 126 3.82 0.68 -17.18
N LEU A 127 4.07 -0.60 -16.91
CA LEU A 127 3.05 -1.50 -16.33
C LEU A 127 2.54 -1.02 -14.98
N ILE A 128 3.40 -0.34 -14.19
CA ILE A 128 3.08 0.12 -12.84
C ILE A 128 3.30 1.63 -12.79
N ARG A 129 2.26 2.38 -12.42
CA ARG A 129 2.31 3.85 -12.33
C ARG A 129 1.57 4.36 -11.08
N PRO A 130 1.96 5.52 -10.53
CA PRO A 130 1.22 6.17 -9.46
C PRO A 130 -0.11 6.74 -9.97
N THR A 131 -1.10 6.84 -9.09
CA THR A 131 -2.39 7.50 -9.37
C THR A 131 -2.33 9.01 -9.14
N GLU A 132 -1.30 9.48 -8.42
CA GLU A 132 -1.08 10.89 -8.13
C GLU A 132 0.38 11.28 -8.36
N GLU A 133 0.64 12.58 -8.49
CA GLU A 133 1.98 13.10 -8.65
C GLU A 133 2.81 12.87 -7.37
N THR A 134 4.04 12.41 -7.55
CA THR A 134 4.98 12.21 -6.45
C THR A 134 5.61 13.54 -6.03
N VAL A 135 5.32 14.01 -4.83
CA VAL A 135 5.90 15.23 -4.27
C VAL A 135 7.36 14.99 -3.86
N ALA A 136 8.30 15.49 -4.65
CA ALA A 136 9.74 15.24 -4.48
C ALA A 136 10.29 15.63 -3.10
N SER A 137 9.74 16.69 -2.46
CA SER A 137 10.14 17.16 -1.14
C SER A 137 9.79 16.19 0.00
N ARG A 138 8.88 15.24 -0.23
CA ARG A 138 8.51 14.21 0.76
C ARG A 138 9.43 12.99 0.75
N LEU A 139 10.28 12.80 -0.28
CA LEU A 139 11.12 11.61 -0.42
C LEU A 139 12.33 11.57 0.55
N PRO A 140 13.05 12.69 0.86
CA PRO A 140 14.28 12.61 1.65
C PRO A 140 14.13 11.98 3.03
N ALA A 141 13.07 12.32 3.78
CA ALA A 141 12.84 11.76 5.12
C ALA A 141 12.55 10.25 5.07
N ARG A 142 11.76 9.81 4.09
CA ARG A 142 11.46 8.39 3.87
C ARG A 142 12.69 7.61 3.38
N LEU A 143 13.51 8.25 2.55
CA LEU A 143 14.77 7.67 2.08
C LEU A 143 15.76 7.48 3.24
N ALA A 144 15.81 8.40 4.21
CA ALA A 144 16.63 8.25 5.40
C ALA A 144 16.24 7.00 6.21
N VAL A 145 14.94 6.74 6.38
CA VAL A 145 14.46 5.51 7.05
C VAL A 145 14.85 4.26 6.26
N ARG A 146 14.71 4.29 4.93
CA ARG A 146 14.96 3.11 4.08
C ARG A 146 16.46 2.82 3.92
N ASN A 147 17.29 3.85 3.94
CA ASN A 147 18.74 3.70 3.76
C ASN A 147 19.38 3.01 4.98
N GLY A 148 19.87 1.80 4.77
CA GLY A 148 20.44 0.96 5.83
C GLY A 148 19.39 0.20 6.67
N ALA A 149 18.11 0.27 6.33
CA ALA A 149 17.07 -0.53 6.99
C ALA A 149 17.25 -2.02 6.68
N PRO A 150 17.29 -2.90 7.69
CA PRO A 150 17.40 -4.35 7.48
C PRO A 150 16.05 -5.01 7.11
N LEU A 151 14.93 -4.30 7.27
CA LEU A 151 13.58 -4.77 7.01
C LEU A 151 12.81 -3.73 6.20
N GLU A 152 11.82 -4.18 5.44
CA GLU A 152 10.78 -3.35 4.84
C GLU A 152 9.46 -3.61 5.57
N SER A 153 8.77 -2.54 5.98
CA SER A 153 7.50 -2.61 6.71
C SER A 153 6.46 -1.61 6.20
N SER A 154 6.72 -0.99 5.05
CA SER A 154 5.75 -0.08 4.43
C SER A 154 4.59 -0.87 3.81
N HIS A 155 3.39 -0.29 3.88
CA HIS A 155 2.22 -0.80 3.16
C HIS A 155 1.97 0.07 1.92
N VAL A 156 1.89 -0.57 0.77
CA VAL A 156 1.56 0.05 -0.52
C VAL A 156 0.39 -0.72 -1.10
N MET A 157 -0.68 -0.02 -1.46
CA MET A 157 -1.82 -0.63 -2.14
C MET A 157 -1.66 -0.49 -3.66
N LEU A 158 -1.64 -1.63 -4.33
CA LEU A 158 -1.55 -1.72 -5.77
C LEU A 158 -2.89 -2.16 -6.34
N LEU A 159 -3.49 -1.35 -7.20
CA LEU A 159 -4.81 -1.61 -7.79
C LEU A 159 -4.68 -2.37 -9.10
N LEU A 160 -5.52 -3.39 -9.28
CA LEU A 160 -5.64 -4.21 -10.47
C LEU A 160 -7.05 -4.09 -11.03
N ASP A 161 -7.19 -3.85 -12.33
CA ASP A 161 -8.48 -3.89 -13.04
C ASP A 161 -8.75 -5.32 -13.55
N ASP A 162 -9.40 -6.13 -12.70
CA ASP A 162 -9.81 -7.51 -13.01
C ASP A 162 -11.32 -7.69 -12.83
N PRO A 163 -12.14 -7.22 -13.79
CA PRO A 163 -13.61 -7.32 -13.69
C PRO A 163 -14.14 -8.76 -13.70
N GLN A 164 -13.33 -9.70 -14.17
CA GLN A 164 -13.67 -11.13 -14.18
C GLN A 164 -13.28 -11.84 -12.89
N ARG A 165 -12.60 -11.14 -11.95
CA ARG A 165 -12.19 -11.67 -10.64
C ARG A 165 -11.37 -12.97 -10.78
N THR A 166 -10.33 -12.94 -11.63
CA THR A 166 -9.58 -14.15 -12.03
C THR A 166 -8.27 -14.34 -11.24
N VAL A 167 -7.80 -13.32 -10.47
CA VAL A 167 -6.51 -13.37 -9.78
C VAL A 167 -6.66 -13.70 -8.29
N ILE A 168 -7.40 -12.92 -7.53
CA ILE A 168 -7.47 -13.01 -6.07
C ILE A 168 -8.63 -13.90 -5.61
N GLU A 169 -9.79 -13.68 -6.16
CA GLU A 169 -11.04 -14.31 -5.73
C GLU A 169 -11.05 -15.86 -5.86
N PRO A 170 -10.41 -16.47 -6.88
CA PRO A 170 -10.30 -17.94 -6.93
C PRO A 170 -9.47 -18.53 -5.80
N LEU A 171 -8.47 -17.80 -5.28
CA LEU A 171 -7.71 -18.21 -4.09
C LEU A 171 -8.60 -18.17 -2.86
N TYR A 172 -9.36 -17.08 -2.70
CA TYR A 172 -10.25 -16.93 -1.57
C TYR A 172 -11.40 -17.96 -1.55
N ALA A 173 -11.92 -18.33 -2.70
CA ALA A 173 -12.97 -19.37 -2.82
C ALA A 173 -12.51 -20.73 -2.26
N ARG A 174 -11.21 -21.00 -2.24
CA ARG A 174 -10.62 -22.25 -1.72
C ARG A 174 -9.66 -22.02 -0.55
N ARG A 175 -9.79 -20.90 0.17
CA ARG A 175 -8.91 -20.53 1.30
C ARG A 175 -8.80 -21.59 2.39
N ASP A 176 -9.87 -22.40 2.56
CA ASP A 176 -9.87 -23.51 3.53
C ASP A 176 -8.87 -24.64 3.17
N GLN A 177 -8.34 -24.62 1.94
CA GLN A 177 -7.28 -25.53 1.46
C GLN A 177 -5.88 -24.90 1.60
N LEU A 178 -5.79 -23.62 1.94
CA LEU A 178 -4.53 -22.89 2.14
C LEU A 178 -4.11 -22.97 3.61
N SER A 179 -2.81 -22.85 3.85
CA SER A 179 -2.28 -22.83 5.21
C SER A 179 -2.58 -21.49 5.88
N PRO A 180 -3.32 -21.45 7.00
CA PRO A 180 -3.59 -20.22 7.72
C PRO A 180 -2.31 -19.68 8.35
N LEU A 181 -2.17 -18.34 8.34
CA LEU A 181 -1.03 -17.64 8.92
C LEU A 181 -1.41 -16.85 10.18
N TYR A 182 -2.52 -16.13 10.12
CA TYR A 182 -3.02 -15.29 11.20
C TYR A 182 -4.53 -15.05 11.07
N ASP A 183 -5.16 -14.74 12.23
CA ASP A 183 -6.58 -14.40 12.36
C ASP A 183 -6.73 -13.57 13.64
N PHE A 184 -6.85 -12.21 13.53
CA PHE A 184 -6.84 -11.33 14.69
C PHE A 184 -7.52 -9.98 14.43
N ASP A 185 -7.95 -9.34 15.52
CA ASP A 185 -8.51 -7.99 15.49
C ASP A 185 -7.41 -6.92 15.43
N LEU A 186 -7.57 -5.96 14.53
CA LEU A 186 -6.68 -4.81 14.43
C LEU A 186 -6.90 -3.82 15.58
N MET A 187 -5.83 -3.08 15.94
CA MET A 187 -5.90 -2.08 17.01
C MET A 187 -6.88 -0.97 16.70
N GLN A 188 -7.33 -0.25 17.73
CA GLN A 188 -8.20 0.92 17.64
C GLN A 188 -9.49 0.66 16.84
N GLN A 189 -10.05 -0.54 16.94
CA GLN A 189 -11.28 -0.94 16.22
C GLN A 189 -11.17 -0.81 14.68
N SER A 190 -9.95 -0.91 14.15
CA SER A 190 -9.70 -0.77 12.71
C SER A 190 -10.10 -2.01 11.90
N GLY A 191 -10.91 -2.90 12.46
CA GLY A 191 -11.42 -4.10 11.81
C GLY A 191 -10.60 -5.35 12.12
N HIS A 192 -10.59 -6.30 11.20
CA HIS A 192 -10.05 -7.64 11.41
C HIS A 192 -9.17 -8.05 10.22
N ALA A 193 -8.15 -8.86 10.47
CA ALA A 193 -7.24 -9.34 9.45
C ALA A 193 -7.08 -10.87 9.53
N ARG A 194 -7.21 -11.54 8.38
CA ARG A 194 -6.91 -12.96 8.20
C ARG A 194 -5.94 -13.15 7.06
N GLY A 195 -4.98 -14.05 7.23
CA GLY A 195 -3.99 -14.33 6.21
C GLY A 195 -3.79 -15.81 5.96
N TRP A 196 -3.52 -16.17 4.71
CA TRP A 196 -3.20 -17.53 4.27
C TRP A 196 -1.98 -17.52 3.37
N ALA A 197 -1.13 -18.54 3.51
CA ALA A 197 0.02 -18.74 2.65
C ALA A 197 -0.39 -19.30 1.28
N VAL A 198 0.12 -18.71 0.20
CA VAL A 198 -0.05 -19.17 -1.18
C VAL A 198 1.34 -19.49 -1.72
N THR A 199 1.76 -20.75 -1.60
CA THR A 199 3.13 -21.18 -1.88
C THR A 199 3.23 -22.30 -2.92
N SER A 200 2.10 -22.93 -3.27
CA SER A 200 2.12 -24.04 -4.23
C SER A 200 2.45 -23.55 -5.65
N ASP A 201 3.19 -24.35 -6.40
CA ASP A 201 3.52 -24.02 -7.79
C ASP A 201 2.27 -23.96 -8.68
N THR A 202 1.24 -24.73 -8.35
CA THR A 202 -0.05 -24.67 -9.04
C THR A 202 -0.70 -23.30 -8.87
N ASP A 203 -0.71 -22.76 -7.63
CA ASP A 203 -1.29 -21.45 -7.34
C ASP A 203 -0.49 -20.34 -7.98
N LYS A 204 0.84 -20.38 -7.87
CA LYS A 204 1.74 -19.42 -8.50
C LYS A 204 1.53 -19.42 -10.03
N SER A 205 1.42 -20.58 -10.65
CA SER A 205 1.15 -20.70 -12.09
C SER A 205 -0.20 -20.13 -12.49
N ALA A 206 -1.24 -20.35 -11.68
CA ALA A 206 -2.58 -19.83 -11.93
C ALA A 206 -2.60 -18.29 -11.83
N ILE A 207 -1.95 -17.72 -10.80
CA ILE A 207 -1.80 -16.26 -10.63
C ILE A 207 -1.06 -15.66 -11.83
N ALA A 208 0.09 -16.22 -12.21
CA ALA A 208 0.89 -15.72 -13.32
C ALA A 208 0.12 -15.79 -14.63
N ALA A 209 -0.61 -16.88 -14.89
CA ALA A 209 -1.44 -17.03 -16.09
C ALA A 209 -2.60 -16.02 -16.13
N ALA A 210 -3.25 -15.74 -14.98
CA ALA A 210 -4.30 -14.73 -14.89
C ALA A 210 -3.75 -13.32 -15.16
N LEU A 211 -2.65 -12.94 -14.52
CA LEU A 211 -1.99 -11.64 -14.70
C LEU A 211 -1.47 -11.46 -16.14
N ASN A 212 -0.92 -12.50 -16.75
CA ASN A 212 -0.50 -12.44 -18.16
C ASN A 212 -1.69 -12.21 -19.10
N ARG A 213 -2.83 -12.86 -18.88
CA ARG A 213 -4.04 -12.61 -19.67
C ARG A 213 -4.50 -11.15 -19.58
N LEU A 214 -4.49 -10.56 -18.36
CA LEU A 214 -4.84 -9.16 -18.18
C LEU A 214 -3.82 -8.25 -18.87
N LYS A 215 -2.53 -8.54 -18.74
CA LYS A 215 -1.47 -7.79 -19.42
C LYS A 215 -1.58 -7.86 -20.93
N ASP A 216 -1.85 -9.05 -21.51
CA ASP A 216 -1.95 -9.26 -22.95
C ASP A 216 -3.20 -8.58 -23.54
N ALA A 217 -4.22 -8.30 -22.72
CA ALA A 217 -5.40 -7.54 -23.10
C ALA A 217 -5.18 -6.01 -23.10
N LEU A 218 -4.04 -5.51 -22.57
CA LEU A 218 -3.74 -4.07 -22.55
C LEU A 218 -3.49 -3.53 -23.95
N GLY A 219 -3.95 -2.30 -24.18
CA GLY A 219 -3.73 -1.60 -25.44
C GLY A 219 -2.35 -0.93 -25.53
N ALA A 220 -2.26 0.14 -26.30
CA ALA A 220 -1.04 0.91 -26.52
C ALA A 220 -0.53 1.63 -25.24
N ASP A 221 -1.36 1.76 -24.23
CA ASP A 221 -0.98 2.31 -22.91
C ASP A 221 -0.95 1.19 -21.85
N PRO A 222 0.22 0.57 -21.60
CA PRO A 222 0.32 -0.63 -20.78
C PRO A 222 0.26 -0.30 -19.29
N LEU A 223 -0.92 -0.03 -18.75
CA LEU A 223 -1.17 0.09 -17.32
C LEU A 223 -1.82 -1.19 -16.80
N LEU A 224 -1.06 -2.02 -16.11
CA LEU A 224 -1.58 -3.22 -15.47
C LEU A 224 -1.90 -2.96 -13.99
N PHE A 225 -1.07 -2.14 -13.33
CA PHE A 225 -1.22 -1.83 -11.93
C PHE A 225 -1.12 -0.32 -11.69
N ALA A 226 -2.04 0.20 -10.89
CA ALA A 226 -2.02 1.58 -10.42
C ALA A 226 -1.74 1.62 -8.91
N VAL A 227 -0.84 2.49 -8.46
CA VAL A 227 -0.56 2.67 -7.03
C VAL A 227 -1.70 3.47 -6.42
N GLY A 228 -2.60 2.81 -5.70
CA GLY A 228 -3.78 3.43 -5.09
C GLY A 228 -3.48 4.13 -3.76
N ASP A 229 -2.49 3.60 -3.02
CA ASP A 229 -2.00 4.20 -1.78
C ASP A 229 -0.52 3.88 -1.59
N GLY A 230 0.21 4.75 -0.88
CA GLY A 230 1.64 4.60 -0.65
C GLY A 230 2.53 5.07 -1.82
N ASN A 231 2.05 5.99 -2.67
CA ASN A 231 2.80 6.53 -3.82
C ASN A 231 4.20 7.02 -3.43
N HIS A 232 4.33 7.79 -2.34
CA HIS A 232 5.63 8.27 -1.85
C HIS A 232 6.52 7.15 -1.32
N SER A 233 5.95 6.11 -0.69
CA SER A 233 6.70 4.94 -0.21
C SER A 233 7.29 4.14 -1.36
N LEU A 234 6.51 3.88 -2.42
CA LEU A 234 6.98 3.14 -3.58
C LEU A 234 8.00 3.96 -4.40
N ALA A 235 7.77 5.27 -4.56
CA ALA A 235 8.73 6.17 -5.20
C ALA A 235 10.06 6.26 -4.42
N THR A 236 10.00 6.24 -3.09
CA THR A 236 11.19 6.17 -2.23
C THR A 236 11.95 4.84 -2.42
N ALA A 237 11.22 3.72 -2.50
CA ALA A 237 11.81 2.42 -2.77
C ALA A 237 12.53 2.41 -4.13
N LYS A 238 11.89 2.93 -5.17
CA LYS A 238 12.49 3.07 -6.51
C LYS A 238 13.74 3.93 -6.46
N LYS A 239 13.68 5.11 -5.84
CA LYS A 239 14.81 6.02 -5.71
C LYS A 239 16.00 5.39 -4.97
N TYR A 240 15.72 4.67 -3.88
CA TYR A 240 16.75 3.93 -3.14
C TYR A 240 17.40 2.86 -4.00
N TYR A 241 16.60 2.05 -4.70
CA TYR A 241 17.12 1.02 -5.61
C TYR A 241 17.97 1.61 -6.74
N GLU A 242 17.54 2.71 -7.37
CA GLU A 242 18.33 3.38 -8.42
C GLU A 242 19.68 3.92 -7.91
N GLN A 243 19.72 4.46 -6.68
CA GLN A 243 20.97 4.89 -6.05
C GLN A 243 21.90 3.70 -5.79
N LEU A 244 21.36 2.60 -5.27
CA LEU A 244 22.11 1.39 -4.99
C LEU A 244 22.63 0.76 -6.30
N LYS A 245 21.76 0.64 -7.31
CA LYS A 245 22.08 0.13 -8.64
C LYS A 245 23.25 0.87 -9.31
N ALA A 246 23.36 2.18 -9.09
CA ALA A 246 24.46 2.98 -9.61
C ALA A 246 25.83 2.66 -8.96
N THR A 247 25.84 1.98 -7.82
CA THR A 247 27.05 1.63 -7.06
C THR A 247 27.43 0.15 -7.14
N LEU A 248 26.53 -0.70 -7.63
CA LEU A 248 26.72 -2.15 -7.71
C LEU A 248 27.03 -2.61 -9.14
N PRO A 249 27.74 -3.74 -9.31
CA PRO A 249 27.78 -4.44 -10.58
C PRO A 249 26.39 -4.81 -11.07
N ALA A 250 26.15 -4.78 -12.39
CA ALA A 250 24.84 -5.01 -12.97
C ALA A 250 24.20 -6.36 -12.56
N GLU A 251 25.02 -7.41 -12.44
CA GLU A 251 24.59 -8.74 -12.05
C GLU A 251 24.12 -8.77 -10.57
N GLU A 252 24.83 -8.06 -9.69
CA GLU A 252 24.45 -7.94 -8.28
C GLU A 252 23.18 -7.10 -8.12
N ALA A 253 23.09 -5.97 -8.82
CA ALA A 253 21.92 -5.11 -8.80
C ALA A 253 20.64 -5.85 -9.27
N ALA A 254 20.77 -6.71 -10.29
CA ALA A 254 19.64 -7.45 -10.86
C ALA A 254 18.99 -8.43 -9.89
N VAL A 255 19.72 -8.95 -8.91
CA VAL A 255 19.21 -9.90 -7.90
C VAL A 255 19.10 -9.30 -6.50
N HIS A 256 19.48 -8.03 -6.33
CA HIS A 256 19.50 -7.38 -5.03
C HIS A 256 18.07 -7.26 -4.45
N PRO A 257 17.86 -7.57 -3.16
CA PRO A 257 16.51 -7.47 -2.55
C PRO A 257 15.86 -6.10 -2.67
N ALA A 258 16.62 -5.01 -2.64
CA ALA A 258 16.10 -3.65 -2.83
C ALA A 258 15.47 -3.38 -4.20
N ARG A 259 15.62 -4.28 -5.18
CA ARG A 259 14.89 -4.25 -6.45
C ARG A 259 13.39 -4.47 -6.25
N TYR A 260 13.03 -5.11 -5.16
CA TYR A 260 11.66 -5.51 -4.89
C TYR A 260 11.08 -4.73 -3.72
N ALA A 261 9.81 -4.34 -3.82
CA ALA A 261 9.09 -3.65 -2.76
C ALA A 261 7.80 -4.39 -2.41
N MET A 262 7.54 -4.56 -1.12
CA MET A 262 6.32 -5.21 -0.64
C MET A 262 5.08 -4.36 -0.92
N VAL A 263 4.04 -4.98 -1.46
CA VAL A 263 2.75 -4.35 -1.76
C VAL A 263 1.59 -5.30 -1.46
N GLU A 264 0.40 -4.73 -1.29
CA GLU A 264 -0.87 -5.45 -1.30
C GLU A 264 -1.58 -5.17 -2.64
N LEU A 265 -1.75 -6.19 -3.46
CA LEU A 265 -2.54 -6.13 -4.70
C LEU A 265 -4.02 -6.27 -4.35
N VAL A 266 -4.85 -5.34 -4.83
CA VAL A 266 -6.30 -5.29 -4.60
C VAL A 266 -7.02 -5.11 -5.93
N ASN A 267 -8.11 -5.84 -6.14
CA ASN A 267 -8.96 -5.66 -7.30
C ASN A 267 -9.83 -4.41 -7.14
N ILE A 268 -9.84 -3.50 -8.13
CA ILE A 268 -10.70 -2.30 -8.07
C ILE A 268 -12.20 -2.63 -8.06
N HIS A 269 -12.56 -3.86 -8.44
CA HIS A 269 -13.92 -4.39 -8.41
C HIS A 269 -14.27 -5.11 -7.10
N ASP A 270 -13.44 -5.01 -6.06
CA ASP A 270 -13.77 -5.49 -4.73
C ASP A 270 -14.89 -4.63 -4.13
N ASP A 271 -15.96 -5.27 -3.64
CA ASP A 271 -17.18 -4.60 -3.20
C ASP A 271 -16.94 -3.74 -1.94
N ALA A 272 -15.87 -4.01 -1.17
CA ALA A 272 -15.48 -3.23 0.00
C ALA A 272 -14.55 -2.06 -0.34
N LEU A 273 -14.07 -1.95 -1.58
CA LEU A 273 -13.23 -0.84 -2.02
C LEU A 273 -14.13 0.31 -2.51
N ILE A 274 -14.37 1.27 -1.63
CA ILE A 274 -15.17 2.45 -1.93
C ILE A 274 -14.23 3.64 -2.16
N PHE A 275 -14.38 4.29 -3.30
CA PHE A 275 -13.67 5.54 -3.60
C PHE A 275 -14.50 6.73 -3.10
N GLU A 276 -13.97 7.40 -2.08
CA GLU A 276 -14.61 8.56 -1.49
C GLU A 276 -13.95 9.85 -2.00
N PRO A 277 -14.73 10.93 -2.23
CA PRO A 277 -14.17 12.21 -2.64
C PRO A 277 -13.34 12.82 -1.51
N VAL A 278 -12.22 13.46 -1.87
CA VAL A 278 -11.44 14.26 -0.92
C VAL A 278 -12.06 15.63 -0.80
N HIS A 279 -12.66 15.91 0.36
CA HIS A 279 -13.20 17.23 0.67
C HIS A 279 -12.09 18.23 0.99
N ARG A 280 -12.27 19.48 0.56
CA ARG A 280 -11.36 20.59 0.86
C ARG A 280 -12.14 21.76 1.41
N VAL A 281 -11.59 22.41 2.41
CA VAL A 281 -12.10 23.66 2.98
C VAL A 281 -11.23 24.80 2.49
N LEU A 282 -11.85 25.79 1.85
CA LEU A 282 -11.21 27.03 1.47
C LEU A 282 -11.45 28.06 2.58
N THR A 283 -10.39 28.65 3.09
CA THR A 283 -10.47 29.69 4.13
C THR A 283 -10.05 31.03 3.57
N ASN A 284 -10.52 32.14 4.16
CA ASN A 284 -10.22 33.51 3.74
C ASN A 284 -10.62 33.84 2.29
N VAL A 285 -11.71 33.23 1.82
CA VAL A 285 -12.29 33.46 0.50
C VAL A 285 -13.73 33.93 0.63
N HIS A 286 -14.18 34.73 -0.35
CA HIS A 286 -15.60 35.08 -0.45
C HIS A 286 -16.30 34.05 -1.35
N PRO A 287 -17.33 33.32 -0.86
CA PRO A 287 -17.95 32.23 -1.62
C PRO A 287 -18.45 32.63 -3.03
N ALA A 288 -18.99 33.83 -3.16
CA ALA A 288 -19.50 34.31 -4.45
C ALA A 288 -18.39 34.50 -5.50
N ASP A 289 -17.21 34.94 -5.07
CA ASP A 289 -16.05 35.12 -5.99
C ASP A 289 -15.54 33.74 -6.43
N VAL A 290 -15.42 32.78 -5.51
CA VAL A 290 -15.02 31.41 -5.85
C VAL A 290 -15.98 30.78 -6.86
N LEU A 291 -17.30 30.96 -6.68
CA LEU A 291 -18.30 30.44 -7.61
C LEU A 291 -18.25 31.12 -8.98
N ALA A 292 -18.00 32.45 -9.01
CA ALA A 292 -17.85 33.18 -10.24
C ALA A 292 -16.60 32.74 -11.03
N ASP A 293 -15.46 32.62 -10.35
CA ASP A 293 -14.21 32.14 -10.95
C ASP A 293 -14.33 30.71 -11.45
N TRP A 294 -14.95 29.83 -10.68
CA TRP A 294 -15.18 28.45 -11.07
C TRP A 294 -16.12 28.34 -12.27
N SER A 295 -17.18 29.14 -12.31
CA SER A 295 -18.09 29.21 -13.46
C SER A 295 -17.38 29.67 -14.73
N ALA A 296 -16.54 30.69 -14.60
CA ALA A 296 -15.71 31.18 -15.69
C ALA A 296 -14.71 30.14 -16.19
N TYR A 297 -14.05 29.44 -15.27
CA TYR A 297 -13.13 28.35 -15.61
C TYR A 297 -13.85 27.22 -16.37
N CYS A 298 -14.98 26.76 -15.87
CA CYS A 298 -15.77 25.70 -16.51
C CYS A 298 -16.19 26.11 -17.94
N ALA A 299 -16.70 27.34 -18.11
CA ALA A 299 -17.08 27.88 -19.43
C ALA A 299 -15.90 27.92 -20.41
N ALA A 300 -14.73 28.37 -19.93
CA ALA A 300 -13.51 28.46 -20.76
C ALA A 300 -12.99 27.08 -21.22
N HIS A 301 -13.32 26.01 -20.48
CA HIS A 301 -12.90 24.64 -20.76
C HIS A 301 -14.01 23.76 -21.34
N GLY A 302 -15.13 24.36 -21.76
CA GLY A 302 -16.25 23.62 -22.36
C GLY A 302 -16.98 22.67 -21.39
N MET A 303 -16.85 22.92 -20.10
CA MET A 303 -17.52 22.15 -19.05
C MET A 303 -18.84 22.81 -18.64
N ALA A 304 -19.89 22.01 -18.42
CA ALA A 304 -21.15 22.49 -17.85
C ALA A 304 -21.07 22.47 -16.33
N LEU A 305 -21.41 23.60 -15.70
CA LEU A 305 -21.56 23.72 -14.24
C LEU A 305 -23.05 23.90 -13.93
N SER A 306 -23.56 23.07 -13.03
CA SER A 306 -24.93 23.21 -12.50
C SER A 306 -24.94 23.15 -10.99
N PHE A 307 -25.83 23.93 -10.37
CA PHE A 307 -26.07 23.90 -8.94
C PHE A 307 -27.29 23.02 -8.68
N VAL A 308 -27.17 22.08 -7.76
CA VAL A 308 -28.27 21.23 -7.32
C VAL A 308 -28.61 21.56 -5.87
N PRO A 309 -29.88 21.38 -5.44
CA PRO A 309 -30.22 21.51 -4.03
C PRO A 309 -29.39 20.59 -3.15
N PRO A 310 -29.10 20.95 -1.88
CA PRO A 310 -28.29 20.13 -0.98
C PRO A 310 -28.81 18.71 -0.76
N ASP A 311 -30.11 18.52 -0.84
CA ASP A 311 -30.80 17.23 -0.75
C ASP A 311 -30.68 16.38 -2.02
N ALA A 312 -30.42 17.00 -3.15
CA ALA A 312 -30.11 16.31 -4.41
C ALA A 312 -28.60 16.11 -4.63
N CYS A 313 -27.78 16.59 -3.70
CA CYS A 313 -26.33 16.46 -3.79
C CYS A 313 -25.95 15.01 -3.51
N LEU A 314 -25.27 14.39 -4.49
CA LEU A 314 -24.63 13.07 -4.35
C LEU A 314 -23.39 13.12 -3.44
N LEU A 315 -23.01 14.28 -2.93
CA LEU A 315 -22.07 14.43 -1.83
C LEU A 315 -22.74 13.98 -0.54
N TYR A 316 -22.80 12.69 -0.36
CA TYR A 316 -22.96 12.18 0.99
C TYR A 316 -21.85 12.77 1.84
N THR A 317 -22.22 13.34 2.97
CA THR A 317 -21.29 13.44 4.08
C THR A 317 -20.96 12.01 4.46
N SER A 318 -20.00 11.42 3.78
CA SER A 318 -19.25 10.31 4.36
C SER A 318 -18.77 10.85 5.70
N PRO A 319 -19.07 10.19 6.84
CA PRO A 319 -18.47 10.59 8.08
C PRO A 319 -16.97 10.56 7.81
N SER A 320 -16.36 11.73 7.80
CA SER A 320 -14.93 11.84 7.79
C SER A 320 -14.44 10.92 8.91
N PRO A 321 -13.36 10.15 8.74
CA PRO A 321 -12.71 9.46 9.86
C PRO A 321 -12.41 10.40 11.03
N ARG A 322 -12.52 11.72 10.81
CA ARG A 322 -12.44 12.76 11.84
C ARG A 322 -13.75 12.99 12.60
N ASP A 323 -14.87 12.48 12.08
CA ASP A 323 -16.21 12.68 12.67
C ASP A 323 -16.75 11.39 13.32
N ALA A 324 -15.93 10.32 13.31
CA ALA A 324 -16.26 9.02 13.92
C ALA A 324 -15.55 8.82 15.28
#